data_74fbc14f5fd951fd3aff5bb525c1dba8
#
_entry.id   74fbc14f5fd951fd3aff5bb525c1dba8
#
_cell.length_a   1.000
_cell.length_b   1.000
_cell.length_c   1.000
_cell.angle_alpha   90.00
_cell.angle_beta   90.00
_cell.angle_gamma   90.00
#
_symmetry.space_group_name_H-M   'P 1'
#
loop_
_entity.id
_entity.type
_entity.pdbx_description
1 polymer ?
#
loop_
_entity_poly.entity_id
_entity_poly.type
_entity_poly.pdbx_seq_one_letter_code
_entity_poly.pdbx_strand_id
1 'polypeptide(L)'
;PWSHENPYLYQLEITLTDSEGEVTEVVPYKIGFRDFILDPTDRVMKLNGERLVICGVNRHEWNAASGRCISLEDMKWDIECFKRNHINAVRTCHYPDRMEWYTLCDEAGIYMMAETNLESHGSWQKMGAVEPSWNVPGSLPEWKEAVVDRARTNFECYKNHPSILFWSLGNESYAEDDIAAMQQFFKEKDDLRLVHYEGVFHNKAYEDVISDMESRMYAYPQEIIDYLENDPKKPYLLCEYMHDMGNSLGGMNSYMELLDRFEMY
;
A
#
# COMPACT_ATOMS: atom_id res chain seq x y z
N PRO A 1 7.56 2.63 20.60
CA PRO A 1 6.87 2.11 19.42
C PRO A 1 7.71 2.30 18.17
N TRP A 2 7.44 1.48 17.15
CA TRP A 2 8.09 1.55 15.85
C TRP A 2 7.51 2.71 15.01
N SER A 3 8.38 3.50 14.38
CA SER A 3 8.02 4.56 13.44
C SER A 3 9.17 4.84 12.46
N HIS A 4 8.97 5.75 11.51
CA HIS A 4 10.03 6.22 10.61
C HIS A 4 11.22 6.82 11.36
N GLU A 5 10.94 7.62 12.39
CA GLU A 5 11.96 8.29 13.20
C GLU A 5 12.64 7.33 14.18
N ASN A 6 11.94 6.29 14.60
CA ASN A 6 12.42 5.29 15.55
C ASN A 6 12.00 3.86 15.13
N PRO A 7 12.68 3.27 14.13
CA PRO A 7 12.34 1.93 13.62
C PRO A 7 12.85 0.82 14.56
N TYR A 8 12.48 0.92 15.83
CA TYR A 8 12.95 -0.03 16.84
C TYR A 8 12.23 -1.37 16.71
N LEU A 9 13.03 -2.43 16.55
CA LEU A 9 12.57 -3.80 16.45
C LEU A 9 13.03 -4.61 17.66
N TYR A 10 12.14 -5.41 18.23
CA TYR A 10 12.44 -6.38 19.27
C TYR A 10 12.89 -7.69 18.64
N GLN A 11 13.85 -8.34 19.30
CA GLN A 11 14.22 -9.71 18.95
C GLN A 11 13.22 -10.67 19.61
N LEU A 12 12.49 -11.42 18.80
CA LEU A 12 11.72 -12.59 19.21
C LEU A 12 12.54 -13.83 18.92
N GLU A 13 12.64 -14.71 19.89
CA GLU A 13 13.27 -16.02 19.72
C GLU A 13 12.23 -17.11 20.03
N ILE A 14 11.99 -17.97 19.05
CA ILE A 14 11.09 -19.13 19.20
C ILE A 14 11.95 -20.37 19.26
N THR A 15 11.96 -21.03 20.40
CA THR A 15 12.74 -22.25 20.64
C THR A 15 11.82 -23.47 20.60
N LEU A 16 12.11 -24.40 19.71
CA LEU A 16 11.45 -25.70 19.65
C LEU A 16 12.29 -26.74 20.44
N THR A 17 11.62 -27.49 21.28
CA THR A 17 12.23 -28.56 22.04
C THR A 17 11.53 -29.88 21.76
N ASP A 18 12.27 -30.98 21.84
CA ASP A 18 11.70 -32.33 21.78
C ASP A 18 11.05 -32.76 23.12
N SER A 19 10.57 -34.00 23.18
CA SER A 19 9.93 -34.57 24.37
C SER A 19 10.88 -34.77 25.56
N GLU A 20 12.19 -34.73 25.33
CA GLU A 20 13.26 -34.87 26.34
C GLU A 20 13.73 -33.51 26.85
N GLY A 21 13.26 -32.41 26.22
CA GLY A 21 13.60 -31.03 26.57
C GLY A 21 14.85 -30.49 25.84
N GLU A 22 15.37 -31.25 24.89
CA GLU A 22 16.51 -30.80 24.07
C GLU A 22 16.06 -29.85 22.97
N VAL A 23 16.83 -28.80 22.75
CA VAL A 23 16.52 -27.78 21.70
C VAL A 23 16.77 -28.40 20.33
N THR A 24 15.73 -28.45 19.51
CA THR A 24 15.77 -28.94 18.13
C THR A 24 15.89 -27.83 17.10
N GLU A 25 15.32 -26.66 17.38
CA GLU A 25 15.38 -25.52 16.49
C GLU A 25 15.25 -24.19 17.26
N VAL A 26 15.92 -23.16 16.78
CA VAL A 26 15.74 -21.78 17.24
C VAL A 26 15.44 -20.90 16.05
N VAL A 27 14.29 -20.24 16.07
CA VAL A 27 13.84 -19.32 15.01
C VAL A 27 13.94 -17.88 15.54
N PRO A 28 14.97 -17.11 15.13
CA PRO A 28 15.02 -15.69 15.44
C PRO A 28 14.10 -14.90 14.53
N TYR A 29 13.36 -13.94 15.09
CA TYR A 29 12.48 -13.07 14.35
C TYR A 29 12.49 -11.65 14.90
N LYS A 30 12.35 -10.63 14.04
CA LYS A 30 12.27 -9.24 14.48
C LYS A 30 10.83 -8.77 14.42
N ILE A 31 10.36 -8.12 15.47
CA ILE A 31 8.99 -7.58 15.56
C ILE A 31 9.00 -6.12 15.98
N GLY A 32 8.09 -5.32 15.42
CA GLY A 32 7.86 -3.94 15.81
C GLY A 32 6.44 -3.74 16.33
N PHE A 33 6.31 -2.94 17.39
CA PHE A 33 5.01 -2.57 17.94
C PHE A 33 4.70 -1.13 17.55
N ARG A 34 3.52 -0.90 17.01
CA ARG A 34 2.98 0.42 16.68
C ARG A 34 1.48 0.44 16.86
N ASP A 35 0.95 1.62 17.03
CA ASP A 35 -0.49 1.90 16.98
C ASP A 35 -0.76 2.71 15.71
N PHE A 36 -1.58 2.17 14.80
CA PHE A 36 -1.95 2.82 13.56
C PHE A 36 -3.47 2.81 13.42
N ILE A 37 -4.06 3.99 13.34
CA ILE A 37 -5.51 4.15 13.28
C ILE A 37 -5.91 5.19 12.22
N LEU A 38 -7.10 5.01 11.68
CA LEU A 38 -7.89 6.08 11.09
C LEU A 38 -8.83 6.60 12.18
N ASP A 39 -8.55 7.79 12.70
CA ASP A 39 -9.32 8.34 13.81
C ASP A 39 -10.77 8.65 13.36
N PRO A 40 -11.79 8.04 13.97
CA PRO A 40 -13.17 8.21 13.56
C PRO A 40 -13.73 9.62 13.83
N THR A 41 -13.02 10.42 14.64
CA THR A 41 -13.47 11.77 15.04
C THR A 41 -13.10 12.82 14.00
N ASP A 42 -11.84 12.81 13.53
CA ASP A 42 -11.29 13.79 12.61
C ASP A 42 -10.98 13.21 11.23
N ARG A 43 -11.07 11.88 11.09
CA ARG A 43 -10.76 11.13 9.85
C ARG A 43 -9.31 11.27 9.39
N VAL A 44 -8.42 11.55 10.34
CA VAL A 44 -6.98 11.66 10.11
C VAL A 44 -6.31 10.31 10.40
N MET A 45 -5.38 9.91 9.54
CA MET A 45 -4.52 8.76 9.80
C MET A 45 -3.48 9.13 10.86
N LYS A 46 -3.40 8.32 11.93
CA LYS A 46 -2.47 8.54 13.04
C LYS A 46 -1.60 7.31 13.29
N LEU A 47 -0.32 7.56 13.51
CA LEU A 47 0.65 6.55 13.94
C LEU A 47 1.17 6.92 15.33
N ASN A 48 1.02 6.01 16.29
CA ASN A 48 1.44 6.23 17.69
C ASN A 48 0.85 7.51 18.32
N GLY A 49 -0.36 7.90 17.89
CA GLY A 49 -1.08 9.08 18.38
C GLY A 49 -0.78 10.38 17.61
N GLU A 50 0.19 10.40 16.72
CA GLU A 50 0.55 11.56 15.92
C GLU A 50 0.01 11.44 14.49
N ARG A 51 -0.32 12.58 13.84
CA ARG A 51 -0.74 12.59 12.43
C ARG A 51 0.31 11.93 11.55
N LEU A 52 -0.10 10.98 10.72
CA LEU A 52 0.77 10.36 9.73
C LEU A 52 0.83 11.25 8.48
N VAL A 53 2.02 11.72 8.15
CA VAL A 53 2.30 12.41 6.88
C VAL A 53 3.11 11.49 5.99
N ILE A 54 2.62 11.23 4.79
CA ILE A 54 3.24 10.33 3.82
C ILE A 54 3.96 11.13 2.74
N CYS A 55 5.28 10.97 2.69
CA CYS A 55 6.13 11.43 1.59
C CYS A 55 6.66 10.19 0.87
N GLY A 56 5.83 9.64 -0.03
CA GLY A 56 6.05 8.32 -0.59
C GLY A 56 6.41 8.31 -2.07
N VAL A 57 6.90 7.17 -2.51
CA VAL A 57 7.17 6.85 -3.91
C VAL A 57 6.60 5.50 -4.29
N ASN A 58 6.35 5.32 -5.59
CA ASN A 58 6.11 4.01 -6.17
C ASN A 58 7.44 3.35 -6.56
N ARG A 59 7.60 2.07 -6.27
CA ARG A 59 8.81 1.33 -6.57
C ARG A 59 8.51 0.07 -7.34
N HIS A 60 9.07 -0.03 -8.55
CA HIS A 60 9.18 -1.29 -9.26
C HIS A 60 10.45 -2.03 -8.87
N GLU A 61 10.40 -3.35 -8.75
CA GLU A 61 11.60 -4.20 -8.70
C GLU A 61 12.27 -4.27 -10.07
N TRP A 62 13.14 -3.30 -10.32
CA TRP A 62 13.79 -3.16 -11.64
C TRP A 62 15.19 -2.59 -11.49
N ASN A 63 16.11 -3.15 -12.26
CA ASN A 63 17.46 -2.63 -12.45
C ASN A 63 17.80 -2.58 -13.96
N ALA A 64 18.46 -1.52 -14.39
CA ALA A 64 18.76 -1.29 -15.81
C ALA A 64 19.65 -2.39 -16.43
N ALA A 65 20.48 -3.06 -15.64
CA ALA A 65 21.39 -4.10 -16.11
C ALA A 65 20.79 -5.50 -16.00
N SER A 66 20.02 -5.80 -14.94
CA SER A 66 19.52 -7.15 -14.61
C SER A 66 18.01 -7.32 -14.80
N GLY A 67 17.30 -6.26 -15.21
CA GLY A 67 15.86 -6.28 -15.35
C GLY A 67 15.15 -6.50 -14.00
N ARG A 68 14.27 -7.48 -13.92
CA ARG A 68 13.52 -7.80 -12.70
C ARG A 68 14.29 -8.67 -11.69
N CYS A 69 15.53 -9.04 -11.99
CA CYS A 69 16.41 -9.79 -11.10
C CYS A 69 17.27 -8.84 -10.28
N ILE A 70 16.68 -8.17 -9.31
CA ILE A 70 17.38 -7.23 -8.44
C ILE A 70 18.17 -7.94 -7.33
N SER A 71 19.25 -7.30 -6.90
CA SER A 71 20.10 -7.78 -5.81
C SER A 71 19.71 -7.15 -4.46
N LEU A 72 20.25 -7.68 -3.38
CA LEU A 72 20.12 -7.07 -2.05
C LEU A 72 20.79 -5.68 -2.00
N GLU A 73 21.88 -5.51 -2.75
CA GLU A 73 22.60 -4.24 -2.87
C GLU A 73 21.75 -3.18 -3.57
N ASP A 74 21.00 -3.55 -4.62
CA ASP A 74 20.06 -2.64 -5.28
C ASP A 74 18.98 -2.16 -4.31
N MET A 75 18.41 -3.08 -3.54
CA MET A 75 17.39 -2.73 -2.52
C MET A 75 17.94 -1.82 -1.42
N LYS A 76 19.15 -2.07 -0.93
CA LYS A 76 19.81 -1.21 0.05
C LYS A 76 20.09 0.18 -0.52
N TRP A 77 20.50 0.24 -1.78
CA TRP A 77 20.70 1.51 -2.47
C TRP A 77 19.39 2.32 -2.54
N ASP A 78 18.26 1.67 -2.84
CA ASP A 78 16.94 2.32 -2.85
C ASP A 78 16.60 2.89 -1.47
N ILE A 79 16.79 2.12 -0.40
CA ILE A 79 16.57 2.57 0.99
C ILE A 79 17.45 3.78 1.33
N GLU A 80 18.73 3.77 0.97
CA GLU A 80 19.63 4.89 1.17
C GLU A 80 19.18 6.13 0.39
N CYS A 81 18.69 5.92 -0.83
CA CYS A 81 18.15 6.99 -1.67
C CYS A 81 16.89 7.60 -1.02
N PHE A 82 15.99 6.78 -0.50
CA PHE A 82 14.81 7.25 0.22
C PHE A 82 15.18 8.12 1.41
N LYS A 83 16.08 7.65 2.26
CA LYS A 83 16.53 8.40 3.44
C LYS A 83 17.19 9.74 3.09
N ARG A 84 18.04 9.76 2.06
CA ARG A 84 18.70 11.00 1.61
C ARG A 84 17.73 12.05 1.05
N ASN A 85 16.57 11.62 0.55
CA ASN A 85 15.56 12.47 -0.06
C ASN A 85 14.32 12.67 0.82
N HIS A 86 14.38 12.29 2.10
CA HIS A 86 13.28 12.43 3.07
C HIS A 86 11.99 11.69 2.62
N ILE A 87 12.15 10.59 1.90
CA ILE A 87 11.06 9.70 1.54
C ILE A 87 10.86 8.74 2.71
N ASN A 88 9.63 8.70 3.23
CA ASN A 88 9.28 7.86 4.38
C ASN A 88 8.34 6.70 4.05
N ALA A 89 7.87 6.60 2.81
CA ALA A 89 6.92 5.57 2.42
C ALA A 89 7.18 5.04 1.01
N VAL A 90 6.75 3.80 0.77
CA VAL A 90 6.83 3.14 -0.54
C VAL A 90 5.57 2.33 -0.82
N ARG A 91 5.09 2.39 -2.05
CA ARG A 91 4.11 1.44 -2.60
C ARG A 91 4.84 0.42 -3.46
N THR A 92 4.61 -0.86 -3.20
CA THR A 92 5.17 -1.95 -4.01
C THR A 92 4.37 -2.11 -5.30
N CYS A 93 4.63 -1.26 -6.26
CA CYS A 93 3.85 -1.21 -7.51
C CYS A 93 4.36 -2.22 -8.54
N HIS A 94 3.55 -3.10 -9.11
CA HIS A 94 2.13 -3.38 -8.80
C HIS A 94 2.01 -4.86 -8.44
N TYR A 95 2.81 -5.30 -7.49
CA TYR A 95 2.97 -6.71 -7.06
C TYR A 95 3.77 -6.78 -5.75
N PRO A 96 3.69 -7.88 -5.01
CA PRO A 96 4.60 -8.09 -3.89
C PRO A 96 6.07 -8.13 -4.34
N ASP A 97 6.91 -7.42 -3.61
CA ASP A 97 8.36 -7.40 -3.80
C ASP A 97 9.02 -8.63 -3.16
N ARG A 98 10.34 -8.77 -3.32
CA ARG A 98 11.14 -9.79 -2.65
C ARG A 98 11.02 -9.68 -1.12
N MET A 99 11.07 -10.80 -0.43
CA MET A 99 10.88 -10.85 1.04
C MET A 99 11.88 -9.98 1.80
N GLU A 100 13.11 -9.88 1.31
CA GLU A 100 14.14 -9.04 1.92
C GLU A 100 13.78 -7.55 1.93
N TRP A 101 12.98 -7.09 0.95
CA TRP A 101 12.54 -5.70 0.86
C TRP A 101 11.71 -5.28 2.09
N TYR A 102 10.82 -6.15 2.53
CA TYR A 102 9.97 -5.90 3.71
C TYR A 102 10.81 -5.80 4.99
N THR A 103 11.80 -6.68 5.15
CA THR A 103 12.74 -6.63 6.27
C THR A 103 13.56 -5.34 6.25
N LEU A 104 14.04 -4.91 5.09
CA LEU A 104 14.77 -3.65 4.96
C LEU A 104 13.89 -2.43 5.29
N CYS A 105 12.63 -2.43 4.89
CA CYS A 105 11.69 -1.37 5.25
C CYS A 105 11.40 -1.34 6.75
N ASP A 106 11.24 -2.51 7.40
CA ASP A 106 11.09 -2.59 8.86
C ASP A 106 12.29 -2.01 9.60
N GLU A 107 13.50 -2.35 9.17
CA GLU A 107 14.75 -1.89 9.77
C GLU A 107 15.04 -0.42 9.51
N ALA A 108 14.61 0.06 8.34
CA ALA A 108 14.85 1.43 7.92
C ALA A 108 13.76 2.42 8.38
N GLY A 109 12.61 1.92 8.83
CA GLY A 109 11.46 2.78 9.17
C GLY A 109 10.75 3.34 7.93
N ILE A 110 10.70 2.60 6.86
CA ILE A 110 9.96 3.00 5.65
C ILE A 110 8.54 2.41 5.73
N TYR A 111 7.54 3.27 5.76
CA TYR A 111 6.14 2.86 5.71
C TYR A 111 5.82 2.19 4.38
N MET A 112 4.92 1.22 4.39
CA MET A 112 4.66 0.46 3.18
C MET A 112 3.17 0.34 2.89
N MET A 113 2.84 0.56 1.62
CA MET A 113 1.62 0.10 1.00
C MET A 113 1.95 -1.16 0.20
N ALA A 114 1.61 -2.31 0.79
CA ALA A 114 1.90 -3.62 0.19
C ALA A 114 0.81 -3.98 -0.81
N GLU A 115 1.17 -4.01 -2.11
CA GLU A 115 0.19 -4.19 -3.16
C GLU A 115 0.07 -5.64 -3.60
N THR A 116 -1.17 -6.05 -3.75
CA THR A 116 -1.53 -7.36 -4.30
C THR A 116 -1.25 -7.40 -5.79
N ASN A 117 -0.75 -8.53 -6.28
CA ASN A 117 -0.47 -8.71 -7.71
C ASN A 117 -1.79 -8.82 -8.52
N LEU A 118 -2.37 -7.68 -8.82
CA LEU A 118 -3.55 -7.54 -9.64
C LEU A 118 -3.45 -6.26 -10.48
N GLU A 119 -3.40 -6.42 -11.79
CA GLU A 119 -3.51 -5.33 -12.75
C GLU A 119 -4.17 -5.84 -14.03
N SER A 120 -5.20 -5.15 -14.49
CA SER A 120 -5.95 -5.53 -15.69
C SER A 120 -6.32 -4.32 -16.56
N HIS A 121 -5.45 -3.30 -16.58
CA HIS A 121 -5.64 -2.04 -17.29
C HIS A 121 -5.99 -2.23 -18.78
N GLY A 122 -5.45 -3.26 -19.42
CA GLY A 122 -5.79 -3.59 -20.81
C GLY A 122 -7.28 -3.86 -21.05
N SER A 123 -7.99 -4.48 -20.10
CA SER A 123 -9.43 -4.66 -20.16
C SER A 123 -10.18 -3.38 -19.76
N TRP A 124 -9.66 -2.64 -18.80
CA TRP A 124 -10.23 -1.40 -18.30
C TRP A 124 -10.25 -0.29 -19.36
N GLN A 125 -9.23 -0.19 -20.20
CA GLN A 125 -9.22 0.74 -21.34
C GLN A 125 -10.34 0.52 -22.36
N LYS A 126 -10.97 -0.63 -22.34
CA LYS A 126 -12.15 -0.94 -23.17
C LYS A 126 -13.47 -0.56 -22.50
N MET A 127 -13.44 -0.03 -21.31
CA MET A 127 -14.63 0.41 -20.58
C MET A 127 -15.42 1.45 -21.38
N GLY A 128 -16.71 1.21 -21.55
CA GLY A 128 -17.58 2.05 -22.37
C GLY A 128 -17.50 1.82 -23.88
N ALA A 129 -16.54 1.04 -24.37
CA ALA A 129 -16.40 0.68 -25.79
C ALA A 129 -16.89 -0.74 -26.10
N VAL A 130 -16.96 -1.60 -25.08
CA VAL A 130 -17.42 -3.00 -25.15
C VAL A 130 -18.30 -3.32 -23.96
N GLU A 131 -18.93 -4.49 -23.98
CA GLU A 131 -19.78 -4.95 -22.88
C GLU A 131 -19.01 -4.97 -21.52
N PRO A 132 -19.72 -4.75 -20.40
CA PRO A 132 -19.10 -4.73 -19.05
C PRO A 132 -18.30 -5.99 -18.71
N SER A 133 -18.63 -7.12 -19.31
CA SER A 133 -17.90 -8.40 -19.17
C SER A 133 -16.42 -8.34 -19.58
N TRP A 134 -15.98 -7.26 -20.25
CA TRP A 134 -14.58 -7.02 -20.56
C TRP A 134 -13.81 -6.33 -19.44
N ASN A 135 -14.48 -5.91 -18.38
CA ASN A 135 -13.80 -5.43 -17.18
C ASN A 135 -13.38 -6.63 -16.31
N VAL A 136 -12.13 -7.01 -16.42
CA VAL A 136 -11.55 -8.15 -15.69
C VAL A 136 -10.80 -7.60 -14.46
N PRO A 137 -10.98 -8.13 -13.25
CA PRO A 137 -11.88 -9.22 -12.87
C PRO A 137 -13.37 -8.82 -12.87
N GLY A 138 -13.71 -7.55 -12.59
CA GLY A 138 -15.08 -7.07 -12.57
C GLY A 138 -15.96 -7.81 -11.55
N SER A 139 -17.11 -8.29 -12.03
CA SER A 139 -18.02 -9.18 -11.30
C SER A 139 -18.08 -10.58 -11.95
N LEU A 140 -16.97 -11.03 -12.52
CA LEU A 140 -16.88 -12.32 -13.21
C LEU A 140 -16.56 -13.45 -12.23
N PRO A 141 -17.52 -14.37 -11.95
CA PRO A 141 -17.35 -15.38 -10.90
C PRO A 141 -16.11 -16.27 -11.04
N GLU A 142 -15.63 -16.47 -12.26
CA GLU A 142 -14.43 -17.26 -12.55
C GLU A 142 -13.13 -16.61 -12.10
N TRP A 143 -13.12 -15.30 -11.84
CA TRP A 143 -11.93 -14.56 -11.38
C TRP A 143 -11.91 -14.35 -9.87
N LYS A 144 -13.05 -14.37 -9.21
CA LYS A 144 -13.19 -14.04 -7.80
C LYS A 144 -12.22 -14.81 -6.90
N GLU A 145 -12.20 -16.15 -7.05
CA GLU A 145 -11.34 -16.98 -6.22
C GLU A 145 -9.85 -16.71 -6.45
N ALA A 146 -9.47 -16.47 -7.71
CA ALA A 146 -8.08 -16.16 -8.08
C ALA A 146 -7.59 -14.83 -7.50
N VAL A 147 -8.41 -13.77 -7.52
CA VAL A 147 -8.01 -12.46 -6.99
C VAL A 147 -7.98 -12.46 -5.45
N VAL A 148 -8.93 -13.13 -4.80
CA VAL A 148 -8.93 -13.31 -3.34
C VAL A 148 -7.73 -14.14 -2.89
N ASP A 149 -7.33 -15.15 -3.66
CA ASP A 149 -6.14 -15.96 -3.36
C ASP A 149 -4.85 -15.13 -3.44
N ARG A 150 -4.75 -14.20 -4.39
CA ARG A 150 -3.63 -13.24 -4.45
C ARG A 150 -3.58 -12.32 -3.22
N ALA A 151 -4.74 -11.81 -2.79
CA ALA A 151 -4.85 -11.04 -1.55
C ALA A 151 -4.43 -11.87 -0.32
N ARG A 152 -4.88 -13.13 -0.24
CA ARG A 152 -4.50 -14.08 0.82
C ARG A 152 -3.00 -14.32 0.82
N THR A 153 -2.39 -14.56 -0.32
CA THR A 153 -0.95 -14.79 -0.44
C THR A 153 -0.16 -13.59 0.05
N ASN A 154 -0.53 -12.37 -0.39
CA ASN A 154 0.09 -11.13 0.08
C ASN A 154 -0.01 -11.00 1.61
N PHE A 155 -1.19 -11.20 2.18
CA PHE A 155 -1.43 -11.15 3.62
C PHE A 155 -0.60 -12.20 4.38
N GLU A 156 -0.71 -13.47 4.02
CA GLU A 156 -0.07 -14.56 4.76
C GLU A 156 1.47 -14.48 4.72
N CYS A 157 2.04 -14.02 3.63
CA CYS A 157 3.49 -13.83 3.51
C CYS A 157 4.01 -12.66 4.35
N TYR A 158 3.25 -11.56 4.46
CA TYR A 158 3.82 -10.29 4.93
C TYR A 158 3.12 -9.67 6.16
N LYS A 159 2.08 -10.28 6.70
CA LYS A 159 1.28 -9.76 7.83
C LYS A 159 2.07 -9.38 9.09
N ASN A 160 3.27 -9.93 9.28
CA ASN A 160 4.07 -9.69 10.47
C ASN A 160 5.02 -8.49 10.36
N HIS A 161 5.07 -7.81 9.22
CA HIS A 161 5.95 -6.66 9.01
C HIS A 161 5.32 -5.37 9.58
N PRO A 162 5.97 -4.68 10.54
CA PRO A 162 5.46 -3.46 11.12
C PRO A 162 5.45 -2.28 10.13
N SER A 163 6.30 -2.30 9.11
CA SER A 163 6.33 -1.29 8.04
C SER A 163 5.05 -1.21 7.24
N ILE A 164 4.33 -2.32 7.06
CA ILE A 164 3.08 -2.34 6.32
C ILE A 164 1.99 -1.61 7.11
N LEU A 165 1.51 -0.49 6.59
CA LEU A 165 0.38 0.26 7.10
C LEU A 165 -0.87 0.08 6.24
N PHE A 166 -0.69 -0.25 4.96
CA PHE A 166 -1.77 -0.39 4.00
C PHE A 166 -1.66 -1.69 3.22
N TRP A 167 -2.81 -2.34 3.03
CA TRP A 167 -2.99 -3.39 2.04
C TRP A 167 -3.62 -2.78 0.79
N SER A 168 -2.94 -2.81 -0.33
CA SER A 168 -3.49 -2.37 -1.60
C SER A 168 -4.02 -3.55 -2.40
N LEU A 169 -5.24 -3.40 -2.93
CA LEU A 169 -5.94 -4.47 -3.62
C LEU A 169 -5.37 -4.76 -5.02
N GLY A 170 -4.64 -3.80 -5.57
CA GLY A 170 -4.04 -3.90 -6.89
C GLY A 170 -3.94 -2.56 -7.58
N ASN A 171 -3.80 -2.59 -8.89
CA ASN A 171 -3.64 -1.43 -9.74
C ASN A 171 -4.56 -1.48 -10.94
N GLU A 172 -5.18 -0.34 -11.29
CA GLU A 172 -5.87 -0.10 -12.56
C GLU A 172 -6.75 -1.26 -13.05
N SER A 173 -7.49 -1.87 -12.13
CA SER A 173 -8.54 -2.85 -12.43
C SER A 173 -9.89 -2.26 -12.05
N TYR A 174 -10.91 -2.45 -12.88
CA TYR A 174 -12.21 -1.83 -12.65
C TYR A 174 -12.86 -2.37 -11.37
N ALA A 175 -13.22 -1.46 -10.46
CA ALA A 175 -13.74 -1.81 -9.14
C ALA A 175 -15.16 -2.36 -9.24
N GLU A 176 -15.34 -3.64 -8.94
CA GLU A 176 -16.61 -4.35 -8.86
C GLU A 176 -16.56 -5.44 -7.78
N ASP A 177 -17.46 -6.42 -7.83
CA ASP A 177 -17.67 -7.44 -6.80
C ASP A 177 -16.41 -8.24 -6.43
N ASP A 178 -15.55 -8.53 -7.39
CA ASP A 178 -14.36 -9.35 -7.13
C ASP A 178 -13.32 -8.57 -6.31
N ILE A 179 -13.17 -7.27 -6.58
CA ILE A 179 -12.31 -6.39 -5.77
C ILE A 179 -12.96 -6.13 -4.40
N ALA A 180 -14.29 -6.00 -4.34
CA ALA A 180 -15.00 -5.92 -3.06
C ALA A 180 -14.79 -7.16 -2.20
N ALA A 181 -14.70 -8.34 -2.81
CA ALA A 181 -14.37 -9.58 -2.09
C ALA A 181 -12.94 -9.59 -1.54
N MET A 182 -11.97 -8.99 -2.23
CA MET A 182 -10.61 -8.82 -1.70
C MET A 182 -10.60 -7.85 -0.51
N GLN A 183 -11.35 -6.74 -0.59
CA GLN A 183 -11.55 -5.80 0.53
C GLN A 183 -12.10 -6.53 1.75
N GLN A 184 -13.17 -7.29 1.56
CA GLN A 184 -13.77 -8.08 2.63
C GLN A 184 -12.77 -9.05 3.27
N PHE A 185 -11.99 -9.75 2.46
CA PHE A 185 -10.95 -10.67 2.94
C PHE A 185 -9.97 -9.95 3.89
N PHE A 186 -9.41 -8.80 3.50
CA PHE A 186 -8.48 -8.07 4.36
C PHE A 186 -9.17 -7.59 5.65
N LYS A 187 -10.38 -7.06 5.58
CA LYS A 187 -11.13 -6.61 6.76
C LYS A 187 -11.48 -7.72 7.75
N GLU A 188 -11.67 -8.94 7.26
CA GLU A 188 -11.89 -10.13 8.10
C GLU A 188 -10.60 -10.65 8.76
N LYS A 189 -9.44 -10.39 8.16
CA LYS A 189 -8.15 -10.93 8.59
C LYS A 189 -7.28 -9.93 9.35
N ASP A 190 -7.46 -8.66 9.11
CA ASP A 190 -6.62 -7.59 9.65
C ASP A 190 -7.44 -6.36 10.01
N ASP A 191 -7.59 -6.11 11.29
CA ASP A 191 -8.24 -4.92 11.84
C ASP A 191 -7.25 -3.79 12.19
N LEU A 192 -5.96 -4.01 11.96
CA LEU A 192 -4.87 -3.10 12.32
C LEU A 192 -4.39 -2.23 11.16
N ARG A 193 -4.71 -2.60 9.93
CA ARG A 193 -4.23 -1.92 8.72
C ARG A 193 -5.39 -1.44 7.87
N LEU A 194 -5.15 -0.36 7.15
CA LEU A 194 -6.12 0.17 6.21
C LEU A 194 -5.99 -0.53 4.85
N VAL A 195 -7.09 -0.59 4.15
CA VAL A 195 -7.15 -1.15 2.80
C VAL A 195 -7.29 -0.02 1.79
N HIS A 196 -6.48 -0.08 0.76
CA HIS A 196 -6.39 0.93 -0.30
C HIS A 196 -6.85 0.38 -1.64
N TYR A 197 -7.57 1.20 -2.41
CA TYR A 197 -7.81 0.99 -3.83
C TYR A 197 -8.25 2.27 -4.54
N GLU A 198 -7.60 2.61 -5.65
CA GLU A 198 -7.86 3.83 -6.43
C GLU A 198 -9.01 3.67 -7.44
N GLY A 199 -9.25 2.46 -7.94
CA GLY A 199 -10.21 2.19 -9.02
C GLY A 199 -11.66 2.53 -8.68
N VAL A 200 -11.97 2.75 -7.40
CA VAL A 200 -13.28 3.24 -6.93
C VAL A 200 -13.65 4.58 -7.55
N PHE A 201 -12.66 5.41 -7.89
CA PHE A 201 -12.90 6.68 -8.57
C PHE A 201 -13.73 6.53 -9.87
N HIS A 202 -13.55 5.42 -10.57
CA HIS A 202 -14.23 5.11 -11.82
C HIS A 202 -15.58 4.39 -11.64
N ASN A 203 -15.83 3.83 -10.44
CA ASN A 203 -17.09 3.17 -10.10
C ASN A 203 -17.56 3.54 -8.70
N LYS A 204 -18.19 4.70 -8.59
CA LYS A 204 -18.66 5.25 -7.31
C LYS A 204 -19.75 4.41 -6.63
N ALA A 205 -20.36 3.43 -7.31
CA ALA A 205 -21.29 2.49 -6.69
C ALA A 205 -20.64 1.66 -5.57
N TYR A 206 -19.31 1.51 -5.59
CA TYR A 206 -18.54 0.77 -4.59
C TYR A 206 -17.82 1.67 -3.57
N GLU A 207 -18.08 2.98 -3.56
CA GLU A 207 -17.38 3.96 -2.72
C GLU A 207 -17.47 3.64 -1.23
N ASP A 208 -18.60 3.14 -0.76
CA ASP A 208 -18.80 2.80 0.64
C ASP A 208 -18.28 1.40 1.02
N VAL A 209 -17.90 0.59 0.03
CA VAL A 209 -17.52 -0.83 0.21
C VAL A 209 -16.03 -1.06 0.05
N ILE A 210 -15.39 -0.37 -0.90
CA ILE A 210 -13.99 -0.56 -1.27
C ILE A 210 -13.18 0.64 -0.83
N SER A 211 -11.96 0.38 -0.31
CA SER A 211 -10.97 1.34 0.17
C SER A 211 -11.40 2.15 1.39
N ASP A 212 -10.49 2.29 2.34
CA ASP A 212 -10.68 3.11 3.56
C ASP A 212 -10.37 4.60 3.31
N MET A 213 -9.90 4.93 2.12
CA MET A 213 -9.52 6.29 1.71
C MET A 213 -10.05 6.64 0.32
N GLU A 214 -10.23 7.92 0.07
CA GLU A 214 -10.35 8.41 -1.30
C GLU A 214 -8.96 8.41 -1.92
N SER A 215 -8.76 7.58 -2.92
CA SER A 215 -7.47 7.47 -3.60
C SER A 215 -7.62 7.78 -5.07
N ARG A 216 -6.64 8.49 -5.61
CA ARG A 216 -6.60 8.85 -7.03
C ARG A 216 -5.19 8.76 -7.58
N MET A 217 -5.13 8.65 -8.90
CA MET A 217 -3.92 8.81 -9.69
C MET A 217 -3.94 10.13 -10.43
N TYR A 218 -2.84 10.87 -10.39
CA TYR A 218 -2.59 12.07 -11.20
C TYR A 218 -3.63 13.20 -11.06
N ALA A 219 -4.39 13.21 -9.96
CA ALA A 219 -5.33 14.30 -9.71
C ALA A 219 -4.58 15.64 -9.59
N TYR A 220 -5.14 16.69 -10.16
CA TYR A 220 -4.59 18.04 -10.02
C TYR A 220 -4.81 18.56 -8.60
N PRO A 221 -3.95 19.47 -8.09
CA PRO A 221 -4.10 20.05 -6.75
C PRO A 221 -5.51 20.64 -6.50
N GLN A 222 -6.14 21.24 -7.51
CA GLN A 222 -7.49 21.78 -7.37
C GLN A 222 -8.55 20.69 -7.13
N GLU A 223 -8.43 19.52 -7.74
CA GLU A 223 -9.37 18.43 -7.52
C GLU A 223 -9.28 17.86 -6.10
N ILE A 224 -8.07 17.88 -5.52
CA ILE A 224 -7.82 17.51 -4.13
C ILE A 224 -8.50 18.52 -3.20
N ILE A 225 -8.29 19.82 -3.45
CA ILE A 225 -8.91 20.91 -2.70
C ILE A 225 -10.43 20.79 -2.77
N ASP A 226 -10.98 20.59 -3.96
CA ASP A 226 -12.43 20.47 -4.17
C ASP A 226 -13.02 19.30 -3.38
N TYR A 227 -12.32 18.18 -3.30
CA TYR A 227 -12.75 17.06 -2.46
C TYR A 227 -12.68 17.39 -0.95
N LEU A 228 -11.56 17.93 -0.50
CA LEU A 228 -11.32 18.18 0.92
C LEU A 228 -12.14 19.32 1.51
N GLU A 229 -12.60 20.27 0.69
CA GLU A 229 -13.48 21.36 1.11
C GLU A 229 -14.98 21.01 1.08
N ASN A 230 -15.35 19.87 0.47
CA ASN A 230 -16.76 19.49 0.27
C ASN A 230 -17.19 18.31 1.15
N ASP A 231 -17.04 18.43 2.48
CA ASP A 231 -17.41 17.44 3.49
C ASP A 231 -16.83 16.02 3.18
N PRO A 232 -15.52 15.89 3.13
CA PRO A 232 -14.86 14.64 2.78
C PRO A 232 -15.20 13.55 3.80
N LYS A 233 -15.57 12.36 3.33
CA LYS A 233 -15.91 11.23 4.19
C LYS A 233 -14.71 10.35 4.54
N LYS A 234 -13.68 10.37 3.71
CA LYS A 234 -12.47 9.57 3.83
C LYS A 234 -11.24 10.45 3.74
N PRO A 235 -10.10 10.08 4.34
CA PRO A 235 -8.84 10.76 4.08
C PRO A 235 -8.47 10.65 2.61
N TYR A 236 -7.74 11.62 2.10
CA TYR A 236 -7.32 11.64 0.71
C TYR A 236 -5.87 11.14 0.58
N LEU A 237 -5.61 10.31 -0.42
CA LEU A 237 -4.28 9.80 -0.71
C LEU A 237 -4.07 9.75 -2.24
N LEU A 238 -3.01 10.37 -2.73
CA LEU A 238 -2.53 10.15 -4.08
C LEU A 238 -1.64 8.90 -4.09
N CYS A 239 -2.10 7.81 -4.69
CA CYS A 239 -1.26 6.63 -4.85
C CYS A 239 -0.25 6.79 -5.99
N GLU A 240 -0.56 7.66 -6.96
CA GLU A 240 0.36 8.06 -8.02
C GLU A 240 0.22 9.55 -8.35
N TYR A 241 1.35 10.25 -8.39
CA TYR A 241 1.46 11.64 -8.81
C TYR A 241 2.87 11.90 -9.33
N MET A 242 3.08 12.99 -10.05
CA MET A 242 4.40 13.41 -10.51
C MET A 242 5.16 12.31 -11.28
N HIS A 243 4.47 11.58 -12.14
CA HIS A 243 5.11 10.57 -12.98
C HIS A 243 6.17 11.20 -13.89
N ASP A 244 7.40 10.70 -13.81
CA ASP A 244 8.50 11.14 -14.65
C ASP A 244 8.47 10.46 -16.01
N MET A 245 7.55 10.88 -16.86
CA MET A 245 7.43 10.42 -18.23
C MET A 245 8.02 11.46 -19.18
N GLY A 246 9.25 11.24 -19.65
CA GLY A 246 9.98 12.22 -20.45
C GLY A 246 10.36 13.47 -19.62
N ASN A 247 9.89 14.63 -20.04
CA ASN A 247 10.15 15.92 -19.39
C ASN A 247 8.94 16.40 -18.57
N SER A 248 8.26 15.52 -17.88
CA SER A 248 6.99 15.80 -17.20
C SER A 248 7.13 16.18 -15.72
N LEU A 249 8.31 16.11 -15.12
CA LEU A 249 8.54 16.53 -13.73
C LEU A 249 8.35 18.03 -13.54
N GLY A 250 7.71 18.40 -12.44
CA GLY A 250 7.52 19.78 -12.01
C GLY A 250 6.25 19.97 -11.17
N GLY A 251 6.17 21.13 -10.48
CA GLY A 251 4.98 21.50 -9.71
C GLY A 251 4.76 20.75 -8.41
N MET A 252 5.72 19.98 -7.88
CA MET A 252 5.57 19.21 -6.65
C MET A 252 5.14 20.08 -5.45
N ASN A 253 5.65 21.31 -5.38
CA ASN A 253 5.32 22.23 -4.29
C ASN A 253 3.81 22.44 -4.15
N SER A 254 3.06 22.45 -5.26
CA SER A 254 1.61 22.62 -5.25
C SER A 254 0.88 21.48 -4.52
N TYR A 255 1.45 20.29 -4.46
CA TYR A 255 0.93 19.16 -3.70
C TYR A 255 1.38 19.24 -2.24
N MET A 256 2.66 19.57 -2.00
CA MET A 256 3.22 19.62 -0.65
C MET A 256 2.57 20.71 0.21
N GLU A 257 2.22 21.86 -0.36
CA GLU A 257 1.49 22.93 0.33
C GLU A 257 0.10 22.47 0.85
N LEU A 258 -0.50 21.45 0.24
CA LEU A 258 -1.78 20.90 0.71
C LEU A 258 -1.66 20.14 2.01
N LEU A 259 -0.49 19.56 2.31
CA LEU A 259 -0.21 18.86 3.58
C LEU A 259 -0.32 19.81 4.78
N ASP A 260 0.07 21.07 4.61
CA ASP A 260 -0.04 22.09 5.66
C ASP A 260 -1.45 22.67 5.78
N ARG A 261 -2.24 22.56 4.73
CA ARG A 261 -3.60 23.11 4.66
C ARG A 261 -4.67 22.15 5.12
N PHE A 262 -4.49 20.85 4.86
CA PHE A 262 -5.51 19.83 5.10
C PHE A 262 -4.93 18.65 5.89
N GLU A 263 -5.47 18.39 7.06
CA GLU A 263 -5.01 17.26 7.90
C GLU A 263 -5.40 15.90 7.36
N MET A 264 -6.45 15.82 6.55
CA MET A 264 -6.94 14.60 5.90
C MET A 264 -6.22 14.25 4.57
N TYR A 265 -5.22 15.06 4.16
CA TYR A 265 -4.40 14.82 2.97
C TYR A 265 -3.10 14.14 3.29
#